data_3d64bc82e2ec8ec4fbf3d8b49a3ac86c
#
_entry.id   3d64bc82e2ec8ec4fbf3d8b49a3ac86c
#
_cell.length_a   1.000
_cell.length_b   1.000
_cell.length_c   1.000
_cell.angle_alpha   90.00
_cell.angle_beta   90.00
_cell.angle_gamma   90.00
#
_symmetry.space_group_name_H-M   'P 1'
#
loop_
_entity.id
_entity.type
_entity.pdbx_description
1 polymer ?
#
loop_
_entity_poly.entity_id
_entity_poly.type
_entity_poly.pdbx_seq_one_letter_code
_entity_poly.pdbx_strand_id
1 'polypeptide(L)'
;MRRTPCVLLFAVAACAGAEVIAPTASQVLAESSDDAPTRLTISGDEVVAMASPIDARALPASVRLACDAVAPGGTMIFCAKERNAWGRGYRVEKRFVQPAPHDRSLFVTVAGDVLEQRRTLPISEAPQPVLAAALKHGSFVERIEIVAGPNHDEHWQVVIRDRDSRQYAVTVELNGQLRNVRRRLVGRVDS
;
A
#
# COMPACT_ATOMS: atom_id res chain seq x y z
N MET A 1 38.61 -9.08 -46.56
CA MET A 1 38.13 -9.11 -45.16
C MET A 1 36.79 -8.38 -45.10
N ARG A 2 35.65 -9.10 -45.09
CA ARG A 2 34.31 -8.54 -45.01
C ARG A 2 33.87 -8.57 -43.52
N ARG A 3 33.60 -7.39 -42.95
CA ARG A 3 33.09 -7.25 -41.59
C ARG A 3 31.54 -7.32 -41.67
N THR A 4 30.97 -8.33 -41.03
CA THR A 4 29.53 -8.50 -40.86
C THR A 4 29.09 -7.63 -39.65
N PRO A 5 28.07 -6.79 -39.77
CA PRO A 5 27.54 -6.06 -38.61
C PRO A 5 26.67 -6.99 -37.80
N CYS A 6 26.97 -7.06 -36.52
CA CYS A 6 26.14 -7.74 -35.51
C CYS A 6 24.97 -6.84 -35.16
N VAL A 7 23.76 -7.20 -35.62
CA VAL A 7 22.51 -6.53 -35.23
C VAL A 7 22.10 -7.08 -33.89
N LEU A 8 22.24 -6.26 -32.82
CA LEU A 8 21.67 -6.54 -31.52
C LEU A 8 20.17 -6.26 -31.56
N LEU A 9 19.36 -7.30 -31.62
CA LEU A 9 17.92 -7.21 -31.38
C LEU A 9 17.68 -6.99 -29.88
N PHE A 10 17.31 -5.77 -29.49
CA PHE A 10 16.72 -5.52 -28.18
C PHE A 10 15.27 -6.02 -28.21
N ALA A 11 15.01 -7.15 -27.55
CA ALA A 11 13.66 -7.57 -27.22
C ALA A 11 13.12 -6.63 -26.13
N VAL A 12 12.29 -5.67 -26.51
CA VAL A 12 11.47 -4.91 -25.57
C VAL A 12 10.41 -5.87 -25.03
N ALA A 13 10.63 -6.40 -23.84
CA ALA A 13 9.58 -7.08 -23.10
C ALA A 13 8.52 -6.02 -22.76
N ALA A 14 7.42 -6.01 -23.51
CA ALA A 14 6.22 -5.30 -23.14
C ALA A 14 5.72 -5.91 -21.81
N CYS A 15 5.90 -5.18 -20.71
CA CYS A 15 5.17 -5.44 -19.48
C CYS A 15 3.68 -5.26 -19.81
N ALA A 16 3.00 -6.36 -20.13
CA ALA A 16 1.55 -6.40 -20.15
C ALA A 16 1.11 -5.98 -18.74
N GLY A 17 0.49 -4.80 -18.62
CA GLY A 17 -0.09 -4.34 -17.38
C GLY A 17 -1.06 -5.41 -16.91
N ALA A 18 -0.78 -6.03 -15.76
CA ALA A 18 -1.70 -6.96 -15.16
C ALA A 18 -2.99 -6.19 -14.90
N GLU A 19 -4.05 -6.58 -15.59
CA GLU A 19 -5.38 -6.04 -15.37
C GLU A 19 -5.74 -6.32 -13.91
N VAL A 20 -5.87 -5.27 -13.11
CA VAL A 20 -6.19 -5.39 -11.68
C VAL A 20 -7.67 -5.79 -11.61
N ILE A 21 -7.93 -7.10 -11.57
CA ILE A 21 -9.28 -7.62 -11.41
C ILE A 21 -9.68 -7.37 -9.96
N ALA A 22 -10.67 -6.48 -9.76
CA ALA A 22 -11.28 -6.24 -8.46
C ALA A 22 -11.79 -7.56 -7.86
N PRO A 23 -11.55 -7.84 -6.57
CA PRO A 23 -12.04 -9.06 -5.94
C PRO A 23 -13.57 -9.08 -5.95
N THR A 24 -14.16 -10.22 -6.32
CA THR A 24 -15.60 -10.41 -6.24
C THR A 24 -16.06 -10.56 -4.79
N ALA A 25 -17.34 -10.33 -4.51
CA ALA A 25 -17.90 -10.49 -3.16
C ALA A 25 -17.65 -11.91 -2.59
N SER A 26 -17.75 -12.95 -3.44
CA SER A 26 -17.45 -14.35 -3.04
C SER A 26 -15.98 -14.56 -2.69
N GLN A 27 -15.05 -13.88 -3.38
CA GLN A 27 -13.62 -13.94 -3.03
C GLN A 27 -13.34 -13.20 -1.72
N VAL A 28 -14.02 -12.08 -1.47
CA VAL A 28 -13.92 -11.36 -0.20
C VAL A 28 -14.38 -12.24 0.96
N LEU A 29 -15.53 -12.90 0.81
CA LEU A 29 -16.07 -13.82 1.83
C LEU A 29 -15.18 -15.04 2.06
N ALA A 30 -14.66 -15.66 0.99
CA ALA A 30 -13.79 -16.83 1.12
C ALA A 30 -12.40 -16.54 1.74
N GLU A 31 -11.91 -15.30 1.62
CA GLU A 31 -10.62 -14.90 2.18
C GLU A 31 -10.77 -14.17 3.53
N SER A 32 -12.00 -13.86 3.98
CA SER A 32 -12.24 -13.31 5.31
C SER A 32 -12.12 -14.39 6.38
N SER A 33 -11.57 -14.02 7.53
CA SER A 33 -11.46 -14.89 8.71
C SER A 33 -12.54 -14.51 9.71
N ASP A 34 -13.19 -15.51 10.30
CA ASP A 34 -14.21 -15.32 11.33
C ASP A 34 -13.66 -14.63 12.59
N ASP A 35 -12.34 -14.75 12.82
CA ASP A 35 -11.68 -14.29 14.06
C ASP A 35 -11.17 -12.85 13.98
N ALA A 36 -11.08 -12.23 12.79
CA ALA A 36 -10.51 -10.89 12.67
C ALA A 36 -11.14 -10.08 11.52
N PRO A 37 -11.43 -8.77 11.75
CA PRO A 37 -12.08 -7.94 10.75
C PRO A 37 -11.19 -7.74 9.52
N THR A 38 -11.69 -8.12 8.35
CA THR A 38 -11.05 -7.85 7.07
C THR A 38 -11.15 -6.36 6.74
N ARG A 39 -10.01 -5.75 6.39
CA ARG A 39 -9.95 -4.35 5.94
C ARG A 39 -10.17 -4.28 4.45
N LEU A 40 -11.16 -3.50 4.03
CA LEU A 40 -11.44 -3.24 2.61
C LEU A 40 -11.04 -1.81 2.25
N THR A 41 -10.47 -1.63 1.06
CA THR A 41 -10.29 -0.32 0.44
C THR A 41 -11.15 -0.27 -0.81
N ILE A 42 -12.03 0.73 -0.89
CA ILE A 42 -12.98 0.89 -1.98
C ILE A 42 -12.63 2.16 -2.76
N SER A 43 -12.73 2.07 -4.08
CA SER A 43 -12.60 3.21 -5.00
C SER A 43 -13.82 3.21 -5.92
N GLY A 44 -14.67 4.24 -5.80
CA GLY A 44 -16.00 4.17 -6.44
C GLY A 44 -16.81 3.01 -5.87
N ASP A 45 -17.24 2.11 -6.74
CA ASP A 45 -18.01 0.91 -6.38
C ASP A 45 -17.16 -0.38 -6.35
N GLU A 46 -15.83 -0.26 -6.52
CA GLU A 46 -14.92 -1.40 -6.60
C GLU A 46 -14.08 -1.56 -5.34
N VAL A 47 -13.90 -2.81 -4.89
CA VAL A 47 -12.93 -3.17 -3.85
C VAL A 47 -11.55 -3.24 -4.49
N VAL A 48 -10.68 -2.26 -4.22
CA VAL A 48 -9.33 -2.16 -4.81
C VAL A 48 -8.25 -2.79 -3.94
N ALA A 49 -8.53 -3.04 -2.67
CA ALA A 49 -7.64 -3.79 -1.79
C ALA A 49 -8.43 -4.47 -0.66
N MET A 50 -7.95 -5.64 -0.26
CA MET A 50 -8.47 -6.43 0.84
C MET A 50 -7.30 -6.95 1.67
N ALA A 51 -7.36 -6.79 2.99
CA ALA A 51 -6.35 -7.25 3.93
C ALA A 51 -6.99 -8.03 5.07
N SER A 52 -6.71 -9.33 5.13
CA SER A 52 -7.17 -10.23 6.19
C SER A 52 -6.04 -10.43 7.21
N PRO A 53 -6.21 -9.97 8.46
CA PRO A 53 -5.21 -10.10 9.50
C PRO A 53 -4.79 -11.55 9.73
N ILE A 54 -3.51 -11.75 10.04
CA ILE A 54 -2.93 -13.04 10.40
C ILE A 54 -2.00 -12.90 11.60
N ASP A 55 -1.73 -14.01 12.30
CA ASP A 55 -0.66 -14.04 13.29
C ASP A 55 0.71 -13.83 12.60
N ALA A 56 1.60 -13.05 13.23
CA ALA A 56 2.96 -12.81 12.73
C ALA A 56 3.77 -14.11 12.54
N ARG A 57 3.47 -15.16 13.29
CA ARG A 57 4.08 -16.49 13.17
C ARG A 57 3.69 -17.20 11.88
N ALA A 58 2.54 -16.85 11.29
CA ALA A 58 2.04 -17.40 10.03
C ALA A 58 2.68 -16.74 8.79
N LEU A 59 3.51 -15.69 8.97
CA LEU A 59 4.24 -15.08 7.85
C LEU A 59 5.28 -16.06 7.28
N PRO A 60 5.39 -16.21 5.95
CA PRO A 60 6.45 -16.96 5.31
C PRO A 60 7.85 -16.42 5.70
N ALA A 61 8.84 -17.30 5.75
CA ALA A 61 10.22 -16.92 6.10
C ALA A 61 10.79 -15.88 5.11
N SER A 62 10.52 -16.05 3.81
CA SER A 62 10.89 -15.09 2.75
C SER A 62 10.37 -13.68 3.02
N VAL A 63 9.10 -13.57 3.45
CA VAL A 63 8.47 -12.28 3.78
C VAL A 63 9.12 -11.65 5.01
N ARG A 64 9.37 -12.44 6.06
CA ARG A 64 10.05 -11.95 7.27
C ARG A 64 11.46 -11.43 6.94
N LEU A 65 12.25 -12.19 6.20
CA LEU A 65 13.59 -11.79 5.77
C LEU A 65 13.58 -10.51 4.95
N ALA A 66 12.66 -10.39 3.99
CA ALA A 66 12.51 -9.16 3.20
C ALA A 66 12.15 -7.94 4.06
N CYS A 67 11.22 -8.11 5.01
CA CYS A 67 10.84 -7.04 5.93
C CYS A 67 12.00 -6.61 6.83
N ASP A 68 12.81 -7.54 7.29
CA ASP A 68 13.97 -7.24 8.14
C ASP A 68 15.14 -6.62 7.34
N ALA A 69 15.29 -6.97 6.07
CA ALA A 69 16.28 -6.36 5.19
C ALA A 69 15.94 -4.89 4.86
N VAL A 70 14.66 -4.58 4.58
CA VAL A 70 14.23 -3.24 4.15
C VAL A 70 13.92 -2.32 5.33
N ALA A 71 13.39 -2.88 6.41
CA ALA A 71 13.04 -2.15 7.63
C ALA A 71 13.61 -2.86 8.87
N PRO A 72 14.95 -2.85 9.04
CA PRO A 72 15.59 -3.52 10.17
C PRO A 72 15.16 -2.90 11.49
N GLY A 73 14.93 -3.73 12.49
CA GLY A 73 14.42 -3.30 13.80
C GLY A 73 12.92 -2.98 13.76
N GLY A 74 12.47 -2.24 14.78
CA GLY A 74 11.05 -1.94 14.97
C GLY A 74 10.24 -3.15 15.46
N THR A 75 9.11 -2.88 16.06
CA THR A 75 8.16 -3.89 16.54
C THR A 75 7.09 -4.11 15.50
N MET A 76 6.86 -5.36 15.13
CA MET A 76 5.77 -5.73 14.23
C MET A 76 4.44 -5.54 14.97
N ILE A 77 3.58 -4.68 14.42
CA ILE A 77 2.29 -4.30 15.03
C ILE A 77 1.07 -4.81 14.26
N PHE A 78 1.26 -5.17 12.98
CA PHE A 78 0.20 -5.69 12.14
C PHE A 78 0.77 -6.58 11.04
N CYS A 79 0.08 -7.70 10.76
CA CYS A 79 0.34 -8.56 9.61
C CYS A 79 -0.99 -8.98 8.99
N ALA A 80 -1.02 -9.02 7.67
CA ALA A 80 -2.20 -9.48 6.94
C ALA A 80 -1.82 -10.16 5.63
N LYS A 81 -2.61 -11.13 5.19
CA LYS A 81 -2.68 -11.47 3.77
C LYS A 81 -3.38 -10.32 3.06
N GLU A 82 -2.79 -9.79 2.01
CA GLU A 82 -3.38 -8.67 1.28
C GLU A 82 -3.45 -8.99 -0.21
N ARG A 83 -4.54 -8.54 -0.83
CA ARG A 83 -4.72 -8.46 -2.26
C ARG A 83 -4.97 -7.01 -2.63
N ASN A 84 -4.20 -6.49 -3.55
CA ASN A 84 -4.28 -5.10 -4.02
C ASN A 84 -3.87 -4.99 -5.49
N ALA A 85 -3.60 -3.79 -5.98
CA ALA A 85 -3.16 -3.52 -7.36
C ALA A 85 -1.87 -4.26 -7.77
N TRP A 86 -1.04 -4.67 -6.81
CA TRP A 86 0.20 -5.42 -7.05
C TRP A 86 -0.03 -6.94 -7.06
N GLY A 87 -1.25 -7.41 -6.80
CA GLY A 87 -1.60 -8.82 -6.71
C GLY A 87 -1.77 -9.32 -5.28
N ARG A 88 -1.42 -10.59 -5.04
CA ARG A 88 -1.50 -11.24 -3.73
C ARG A 88 -0.16 -11.18 -3.01
N GLY A 89 -0.18 -10.86 -1.73
CA GLY A 89 1.02 -10.78 -0.90
C GLY A 89 0.68 -10.63 0.58
N TYR A 90 1.59 -10.00 1.28
CA TYR A 90 1.49 -9.77 2.71
C TYR A 90 1.71 -8.28 3.03
N ARG A 91 0.84 -7.71 3.83
CA ARG A 91 1.03 -6.40 4.46
C ARG A 91 1.67 -6.61 5.83
N VAL A 92 2.80 -5.96 6.07
CA VAL A 92 3.50 -5.99 7.36
C VAL A 92 3.70 -4.55 7.82
N GLU A 93 3.22 -4.23 9.02
CA GLU A 93 3.42 -2.92 9.64
C GLU A 93 4.36 -3.03 10.83
N LYS A 94 5.40 -2.21 10.87
CA LYS A 94 6.39 -2.13 11.94
C LYS A 94 6.38 -0.74 12.56
N ARG A 95 6.42 -0.68 13.88
CA ARG A 95 6.56 0.56 14.67
C ARG A 95 7.98 0.77 15.10
N PHE A 96 8.49 1.96 14.88
CA PHE A 96 9.81 2.43 15.31
C PHE A 96 9.63 3.51 16.38
N VAL A 97 10.44 3.44 17.42
CA VAL A 97 10.39 4.40 18.54
C VAL A 97 11.46 5.49 18.38
N GLN A 98 12.59 5.14 17.77
CA GLN A 98 13.73 6.06 17.60
C GLN A 98 14.10 6.19 16.11
N PRO A 99 14.69 7.35 15.69
CA PRO A 99 14.93 8.60 16.46
C PRO A 99 13.64 9.37 16.80
N ALA A 100 12.56 9.16 16.05
CA ALA A 100 11.22 9.68 16.32
C ALA A 100 10.18 8.58 16.06
N PRO A 101 9.08 8.51 16.80
CA PRO A 101 8.05 7.52 16.58
C PRO A 101 7.48 7.60 15.15
N HIS A 102 7.55 6.50 14.42
CA HIS A 102 6.95 6.39 13.10
C HIS A 102 6.61 4.94 12.79
N ASP A 103 5.65 4.72 11.91
CA ASP A 103 5.29 3.40 11.42
C ASP A 103 5.78 3.23 9.98
N ARG A 104 6.25 2.03 9.66
CA ARG A 104 6.54 1.59 8.29
C ARG A 104 5.61 0.45 7.93
N SER A 105 5.07 0.48 6.73
CA SER A 105 4.23 -0.57 6.17
C SER A 105 4.83 -1.05 4.87
N LEU A 106 4.94 -2.37 4.71
CA LEU A 106 5.52 -3.03 3.55
C LEU A 106 4.47 -3.93 2.92
N PHE A 107 4.36 -3.90 1.59
CA PHE A 107 3.66 -4.95 0.85
C PHE A 107 4.68 -5.84 0.17
N VAL A 108 4.65 -7.14 0.49
CA VAL A 108 5.68 -8.11 0.12
C VAL A 108 5.03 -9.32 -0.52
N THR A 109 5.56 -9.79 -1.67
CA THR A 109 5.09 -11.03 -2.31
C THR A 109 5.48 -12.25 -1.46
N VAL A 110 4.87 -13.41 -1.73
CA VAL A 110 5.27 -14.67 -1.09
C VAL A 110 6.74 -15.05 -1.37
N ALA A 111 7.31 -14.58 -2.49
CA ALA A 111 8.70 -14.78 -2.84
C ALA A 111 9.67 -13.89 -2.05
N GLY A 112 9.18 -12.83 -1.42
CA GLY A 112 9.99 -11.87 -0.68
C GLY A 112 10.28 -10.57 -1.43
N ASP A 113 9.65 -10.33 -2.59
CA ASP A 113 9.81 -9.07 -3.32
C ASP A 113 9.00 -7.97 -2.64
N VAL A 114 9.63 -6.86 -2.31
CA VAL A 114 8.96 -5.69 -1.73
C VAL A 114 8.44 -4.80 -2.84
N LEU A 115 7.13 -4.77 -3.02
CA LEU A 115 6.46 -4.03 -4.09
C LEU A 115 5.94 -2.66 -3.66
N GLU A 116 5.78 -2.43 -2.35
CA GLU A 116 5.36 -1.13 -1.84
C GLU A 116 5.93 -0.91 -0.44
N GLN A 117 6.40 0.30 -0.21
CA GLN A 117 6.84 0.76 1.10
C GLN A 117 6.07 2.02 1.46
N ARG A 118 5.64 2.11 2.73
CA ARG A 118 5.01 3.31 3.28
C ARG A 118 5.71 3.71 4.55
N ARG A 119 5.92 5.01 4.74
CA ARG A 119 6.43 5.59 5.98
C ARG A 119 5.48 6.67 6.45
N THR A 120 4.95 6.49 7.65
CA THR A 120 4.13 7.51 8.31
C THR A 120 5.01 8.66 8.80
N LEU A 121 4.53 9.88 8.63
CA LEU A 121 5.21 11.10 9.03
C LEU A 121 4.30 11.94 9.94
N PRO A 122 4.88 12.77 10.82
CA PRO A 122 4.13 13.82 11.50
C PRO A 122 3.45 14.76 10.49
N ILE A 123 2.25 15.21 10.80
CA ILE A 123 1.49 16.12 9.91
C ILE A 123 2.26 17.42 9.64
N SER A 124 3.05 17.86 10.61
CA SER A 124 3.90 19.06 10.50
C SER A 124 5.02 18.94 9.45
N GLU A 125 5.39 17.74 9.06
CA GLU A 125 6.42 17.48 8.04
C GLU A 125 5.86 17.48 6.61
N ALA A 126 4.54 17.50 6.45
CA ALA A 126 3.93 17.50 5.14
C ALA A 126 4.06 18.86 4.46
N PRO A 127 4.42 18.91 3.16
CA PRO A 127 4.42 20.14 2.39
C PRO A 127 3.03 20.78 2.33
N GLN A 128 2.96 22.10 2.47
CA GLN A 128 1.70 22.85 2.40
C GLN A 128 0.87 22.57 1.13
N PRO A 129 1.44 22.44 -0.09
CA PRO A 129 0.67 22.09 -1.27
C PRO A 129 -0.03 20.73 -1.17
N VAL A 130 0.61 19.75 -0.51
CA VAL A 130 0.05 18.41 -0.30
C VAL A 130 -1.14 18.46 0.65
N LEU A 131 -0.99 19.18 1.78
CA LEU A 131 -2.08 19.37 2.74
C LEU A 131 -3.26 20.14 2.10
N ALA A 132 -2.96 21.22 1.35
CA ALA A 132 -3.99 22.01 0.67
C ALA A 132 -4.75 21.18 -0.39
N ALA A 133 -4.08 20.31 -1.12
CA ALA A 133 -4.73 19.41 -2.08
C ALA A 133 -5.64 18.41 -1.36
N ALA A 134 -5.18 17.80 -0.26
CA ALA A 134 -5.94 16.80 0.48
C ALA A 134 -7.17 17.40 1.19
N LEU A 135 -7.02 18.56 1.84
CA LEU A 135 -8.09 19.21 2.60
C LEU A 135 -9.26 19.72 1.75
N LYS A 136 -9.15 19.71 0.42
CA LYS A 136 -10.31 19.92 -0.48
C LYS A 136 -11.33 18.78 -0.41
N HIS A 137 -10.92 17.61 0.08
CA HIS A 137 -11.75 16.39 0.10
C HIS A 137 -12.17 15.97 1.51
N GLY A 138 -11.77 16.71 2.54
CA GLY A 138 -12.15 16.45 3.92
C GLY A 138 -11.69 17.55 4.87
N SER A 139 -12.10 17.44 6.13
CA SER A 139 -11.91 18.51 7.12
C SER A 139 -10.80 18.22 8.11
N PHE A 140 -10.35 16.96 8.21
CA PHE A 140 -9.41 16.53 9.21
C PHE A 140 -8.39 15.53 8.62
N VAL A 141 -7.10 15.84 8.79
CA VAL A 141 -5.99 14.94 8.42
C VAL A 141 -5.73 13.98 9.56
N GLU A 142 -5.88 12.69 9.31
CA GLU A 142 -5.62 11.66 10.32
C GLU A 142 -4.20 11.10 10.23
N ARG A 143 -3.70 10.92 9.00
CA ARG A 143 -2.40 10.30 8.75
C ARG A 143 -1.80 10.77 7.44
N ILE A 144 -0.49 10.89 7.42
CA ILE A 144 0.28 11.21 6.24
C ILE A 144 1.36 10.15 6.06
N GLU A 145 1.50 9.67 4.84
CA GLU A 145 2.48 8.67 4.45
C GLU A 145 3.20 9.09 3.17
N ILE A 146 4.50 8.79 3.10
CA ILE A 146 5.19 8.67 1.82
C ILE A 146 5.08 7.21 1.39
N VAL A 147 4.64 7.00 0.17
CA VAL A 147 4.49 5.70 -0.47
C VAL A 147 5.48 5.60 -1.61
N ALA A 148 6.31 4.57 -1.60
CA ALA A 148 7.23 4.24 -2.67
C ALA A 148 6.86 2.89 -3.29
N GLY A 149 6.69 2.86 -4.61
CA GLY A 149 6.48 1.66 -5.41
C GLY A 149 7.80 1.02 -5.86
N PRO A 150 7.74 -0.09 -6.65
CA PRO A 150 8.94 -0.84 -7.09
C PRO A 150 9.89 -0.02 -7.96
N ASN A 151 9.39 0.97 -8.69
CA ASN A 151 10.17 1.83 -9.58
C ASN A 151 10.61 3.15 -8.91
N HIS A 152 10.62 3.20 -7.56
CA HIS A 152 10.88 4.42 -6.79
C HIS A 152 9.92 5.59 -7.13
N ASP A 153 8.70 5.25 -7.62
CA ASP A 153 7.62 6.23 -7.82
C ASP A 153 7.07 6.64 -6.45
N GLU A 154 7.65 7.69 -5.88
CA GLU A 154 7.25 8.21 -4.58
C GLU A 154 6.10 9.20 -4.73
N HIS A 155 5.13 9.08 -3.82
CA HIS A 155 4.02 10.01 -3.72
C HIS A 155 3.54 10.12 -2.26
N TRP A 156 2.77 11.16 -1.99
CA TRP A 156 2.10 11.34 -0.72
C TRP A 156 0.76 10.62 -0.71
N GLN A 157 0.49 9.91 0.36
CA GLN A 157 -0.85 9.42 0.68
C GLN A 157 -1.33 10.08 1.97
N VAL A 158 -2.39 10.87 1.87
CA VAL A 158 -2.99 11.57 3.00
C VAL A 158 -4.32 10.91 3.32
N VAL A 159 -4.45 10.39 4.54
CA VAL A 159 -5.72 9.89 5.04
C VAL A 159 -6.45 11.04 5.72
N ILE A 160 -7.63 11.35 5.22
CA ILE A 160 -8.47 12.42 5.70
C ILE A 160 -9.83 11.90 6.13
N ARG A 161 -10.50 12.65 6.98
CA ARG A 161 -11.89 12.42 7.38
C ARG A 161 -12.75 13.63 7.02
N ASP A 162 -13.93 13.39 6.47
CA ASP A 162 -14.92 14.44 6.25
C ASP A 162 -15.76 14.71 7.50
N ARG A 163 -16.73 15.64 7.40
CA ARG A 163 -17.64 16.01 8.50
C ARG A 163 -18.59 14.86 8.90
N ASP A 164 -18.85 13.95 7.98
CA ASP A 164 -19.69 12.75 8.21
C ASP A 164 -18.87 11.57 8.73
N SER A 165 -17.62 11.79 9.15
CA SER A 165 -16.69 10.77 9.62
C SER A 165 -16.28 9.72 8.57
N ARG A 166 -16.50 10.00 7.27
CA ARG A 166 -16.06 9.12 6.20
C ARG A 166 -14.56 9.32 5.94
N GLN A 167 -13.85 8.23 5.80
CA GLN A 167 -12.41 8.26 5.51
C GLN A 167 -12.16 8.22 4.00
N TYR A 168 -11.14 9.00 3.58
CA TYR A 168 -10.62 8.98 2.23
C TYR A 168 -9.09 8.88 2.25
N ALA A 169 -8.53 8.15 1.29
CA ALA A 169 -7.11 8.17 0.97
C ALA A 169 -6.92 9.08 -0.25
N VAL A 170 -6.23 10.18 -0.06
CA VAL A 170 -5.91 11.16 -1.10
C VAL A 170 -4.47 10.94 -1.52
N THR A 171 -4.25 10.59 -2.77
CA THR A 171 -2.92 10.44 -3.36
C THR A 171 -2.50 11.74 -4.03
N VAL A 172 -1.35 12.27 -3.64
CA VAL A 172 -0.81 13.54 -4.11
C VAL A 172 0.64 13.34 -4.55
N GLU A 173 0.99 13.86 -5.71
CA GLU A 173 2.36 13.86 -6.21
C GLU A 173 3.27 14.68 -5.31
N LEU A 174 4.59 14.49 -5.40
CA LEU A 174 5.57 15.25 -4.63
C LEU A 174 5.47 16.76 -4.87
N ASN A 175 5.02 17.18 -6.04
CA ASN A 175 4.80 18.59 -6.41
C ASN A 175 3.46 19.16 -5.92
N GLY A 176 2.64 18.38 -5.21
CA GLY A 176 1.33 18.80 -4.71
C GLY A 176 0.15 18.59 -5.68
N GLN A 177 0.38 18.00 -6.86
CA GLN A 177 -0.70 17.70 -7.80
C GLN A 177 -1.53 16.51 -7.31
N LEU A 178 -2.85 16.65 -7.30
CA LEU A 178 -3.76 15.56 -6.95
C LEU A 178 -3.71 14.47 -8.01
N ARG A 179 -3.45 13.22 -7.58
CA ARG A 179 -3.46 12.02 -8.44
C ARG A 179 -4.78 11.27 -8.33
N ASN A 180 -5.24 11.03 -7.11
CA ASN A 180 -6.42 10.20 -6.87
C ASN A 180 -7.05 10.45 -5.50
N VAL A 181 -8.35 10.17 -5.38
CA VAL A 181 -9.09 10.16 -4.11
C VAL A 181 -9.88 8.87 -4.02
N ARG A 182 -9.68 8.10 -2.95
CA ARG A 182 -10.34 6.81 -2.73
C ARG A 182 -11.04 6.82 -1.38
N ARG A 183 -12.29 6.40 -1.34
CA ARG A 183 -12.99 6.16 -0.08
C ARG A 183 -12.40 4.94 0.61
N ARG A 184 -12.18 5.03 1.91
CA ARG A 184 -11.75 3.90 2.74
C ARG A 184 -12.92 3.45 3.60
N LEU A 185 -13.20 2.16 3.54
CA LEU A 185 -14.11 1.51 4.50
C LEU A 185 -13.31 0.48 5.28
N VAL A 186 -13.41 0.54 6.60
CA VAL A 186 -12.98 -0.54 7.48
C VAL A 186 -14.28 -1.26 7.84
N GLY A 187 -14.57 -2.33 7.12
CA GLY A 187 -15.74 -3.17 7.36
C GLY A 187 -15.35 -4.44 8.12
N ARG A 188 -16.22 -4.89 9.01
CA ARG A 188 -16.23 -6.26 9.49
C ARG A 188 -17.12 -7.03 8.51
N VAL A 189 -16.57 -8.05 7.87
CA VAL A 189 -17.39 -8.99 7.10
C VAL A 189 -17.71 -10.11 8.08
N ASP A 190 -18.94 -10.13 8.59
CA ASP A 190 -19.47 -11.25 9.37
C ASP A 190 -19.90 -12.31 8.34
N SER A 191 -19.27 -13.49 8.40
CA SER A 191 -19.57 -14.64 7.56
C SER A 191 -20.73 -15.45 8.13
#